data_076dd2b367c550e28a50de8810f20b85
#
_entry.id   076dd2b367c550e28a50de8810f20b85
#
_cell.length_a   1.000
_cell.length_b   1.000
_cell.length_c   1.000
_cell.angle_alpha   90.00
_cell.angle_beta   90.00
_cell.angle_gamma   90.00
#
_symmetry.space_group_name_H-M   'P 1'
#
loop_
_entity.id
_entity.type
_entity.pdbx_description
1 polymer ?
#
loop_
_entity_poly.entity_id
_entity_poly.type
_entity_poly.pdbx_seq_one_letter_code
_entity_poly.pdbx_strand_id
1 'polypeptide(L)'
;MREIKTVNELMAHLEELKHNLTGAKPAVDVTEEQKKAKAAYNSAFWEHMYSGIPANTLRDGGDTAKGFLVPDTYEDKLTETLRDANFLRSIGTVLNTTQDLHIPVVMKNGDAQWIGETERYCDADIEFGEIVLEAHKLGTMTLLSEELLADSGIDLEAYIAQEYKERIAVSEEEAFLVGDGIGKPLGLVHQAEVGATTEQSGKISMDDMIDLVYSVKQAYRCPNSAVFVMSEDAYHELRKTRYFDGRYIWNPKFKDDGYDTLFGHRVFVSNYMSEIVPGSKPVLFGDFSYFWIGDRGKRNIKRLNEAYAKFGQVGFLLSECVDSILVLKDAVKALKVAE
;
A
#
# COMPACT_ATOMS: atom_id res chain seq x y z
N MET A 1 15.21 11.37 -21.04
CA MET A 1 13.75 11.24 -20.90
C MET A 1 13.15 11.17 -22.30
N ARG A 2 12.32 10.18 -22.63
CA ARG A 2 11.50 10.21 -23.85
C ARG A 2 10.46 11.33 -23.66
N GLU A 3 10.35 12.26 -24.60
CA GLU A 3 9.25 13.23 -24.62
C GLU A 3 7.95 12.48 -24.87
N ILE A 4 7.05 12.45 -23.87
CA ILE A 4 5.71 11.87 -23.96
C ILE A 4 4.81 12.98 -24.53
N LYS A 5 4.21 12.72 -25.70
CA LYS A 5 3.40 13.71 -26.42
C LYS A 5 1.91 13.36 -26.49
N THR A 6 1.55 12.12 -26.10
CA THR A 6 0.16 11.66 -26.16
C THR A 6 -0.24 10.89 -24.92
N VAL A 7 -1.55 10.90 -24.59
CA VAL A 7 -2.12 10.13 -23.46
C VAL A 7 -1.88 8.63 -23.63
N ASN A 8 -1.95 8.12 -24.85
CA ASN A 8 -1.70 6.70 -25.13
C ASN A 8 -0.24 6.32 -24.89
N GLU A 9 0.72 7.19 -25.22
CA GLU A 9 2.13 7.00 -24.90
C GLU A 9 2.38 7.04 -23.39
N LEU A 10 1.65 7.90 -22.67
CA LEU A 10 1.71 7.95 -21.22
C LEU A 10 1.18 6.67 -20.60
N MET A 11 0.01 6.19 -21.03
CA MET A 11 -0.57 4.94 -20.51
C MET A 11 0.34 3.74 -20.79
N ALA A 12 0.89 3.66 -21.99
CA ALA A 12 1.88 2.62 -22.34
C ALA A 12 3.14 2.72 -21.47
N HIS A 13 3.62 3.94 -21.20
CA HIS A 13 4.77 4.16 -20.33
C HIS A 13 4.50 3.80 -18.87
N LEU A 14 3.30 4.12 -18.35
CA LEU A 14 2.88 3.71 -17.01
C LEU A 14 2.76 2.19 -16.89
N GLU A 15 2.23 1.52 -17.92
CA GLU A 15 2.17 0.04 -17.95
C GLU A 15 3.57 -0.57 -18.04
N GLU A 16 4.48 0.01 -18.81
CA GLU A 16 5.88 -0.42 -18.90
C GLU A 16 6.60 -0.21 -17.57
N LEU A 17 6.44 0.94 -16.91
CA LEU A 17 6.97 1.20 -15.57
C LEU A 17 6.41 0.22 -14.55
N LYS A 18 5.09 0.01 -14.54
CA LYS A 18 4.45 -0.96 -13.69
C LYS A 18 5.01 -2.37 -13.93
N HIS A 19 5.13 -2.81 -15.18
CA HIS A 19 5.67 -4.12 -15.53
C HIS A 19 7.14 -4.28 -15.09
N ASN A 20 7.98 -3.27 -15.29
CA ASN A 20 9.39 -3.30 -14.93
C ASN A 20 9.61 -3.27 -13.40
N LEU A 21 8.74 -2.62 -12.64
CA LEU A 21 8.87 -2.40 -11.20
C LEU A 21 8.07 -3.39 -10.34
N THR A 22 7.03 -4.03 -10.86
CA THR A 22 6.24 -5.04 -10.14
C THR A 22 6.96 -6.37 -9.93
N GLY A 23 8.25 -6.44 -10.23
CA GLY A 23 9.12 -7.50 -9.70
C GLY A 23 8.86 -8.91 -10.21
N ALA A 24 8.26 -9.09 -11.39
CA ALA A 24 8.49 -10.32 -12.12
C ALA A 24 9.98 -10.33 -12.52
N LYS A 25 10.86 -10.67 -11.56
CA LYS A 25 12.25 -11.00 -11.88
C LYS A 25 12.16 -12.03 -13.01
N PRO A 26 12.76 -11.77 -14.20
CA PRO A 26 12.89 -12.85 -15.18
C PRO A 26 13.54 -14.01 -14.41
N ALA A 27 13.04 -15.21 -14.60
CA ALA A 27 13.62 -16.41 -14.03
C ALA A 27 15.06 -16.51 -14.57
N VAL A 28 15.99 -15.82 -13.91
CA VAL A 28 17.41 -15.97 -14.18
C VAL A 28 17.71 -17.35 -13.64
N ASP A 29 18.17 -18.26 -14.49
CA ASP A 29 18.69 -19.56 -14.07
C ASP A 29 19.80 -19.30 -13.06
N VAL A 30 19.43 -19.39 -11.78
CA VAL A 30 20.36 -19.19 -10.66
C VAL A 30 21.29 -20.39 -10.66
N THR A 31 22.55 -20.17 -10.94
CA THR A 31 23.57 -21.25 -10.93
C THR A 31 23.59 -21.91 -9.56
N GLU A 32 23.95 -23.20 -9.52
CA GLU A 32 24.06 -23.96 -8.25
C GLU A 32 25.01 -23.30 -7.24
N GLU A 33 26.03 -22.60 -7.72
CA GLU A 33 26.95 -21.80 -6.89
C GLU A 33 26.25 -20.61 -6.24
N GLN A 34 25.40 -19.91 -6.96
CA GLN A 34 24.61 -18.79 -6.42
C GLN A 34 23.57 -19.25 -5.41
N LYS A 35 22.94 -20.42 -5.61
CA LYS A 35 22.04 -21.03 -4.62
C LYS A 35 22.76 -21.38 -3.34
N LYS A 36 23.96 -21.98 -3.43
CA LYS A 36 24.82 -22.30 -2.27
C LYS A 36 25.26 -21.03 -1.54
N ALA A 37 25.65 -19.97 -2.26
CA ALA A 37 26.04 -18.70 -1.65
C ALA A 37 24.87 -18.04 -0.91
N LYS A 38 23.66 -18.03 -1.49
CA LYS A 38 22.46 -17.54 -0.83
C LYS A 38 22.08 -18.33 0.42
N ALA A 39 22.19 -19.66 0.36
CA ALA A 39 21.93 -20.52 1.52
C ALA A 39 22.97 -20.28 2.64
N ALA A 40 24.24 -20.13 2.29
CA ALA A 40 25.31 -19.81 3.24
C ALA A 40 25.09 -18.43 3.90
N TYR A 41 24.68 -17.42 3.13
CA TYR A 41 24.33 -16.10 3.67
C TYR A 41 23.14 -16.17 4.63
N ASN A 42 22.09 -16.91 4.28
CA ASN A 42 20.91 -17.09 5.13
C ASN A 42 21.28 -17.74 6.47
N SER A 43 22.06 -18.83 6.44
CA SER A 43 22.52 -19.49 7.67
C SER A 43 23.39 -18.57 8.53
N ALA A 44 24.33 -17.87 7.92
CA ALA A 44 25.21 -16.93 8.62
C ALA A 44 24.44 -15.74 9.22
N PHE A 45 23.41 -15.25 8.52
CA PHE A 45 22.54 -14.19 9.00
C PHE A 45 21.80 -14.59 10.28
N TRP A 46 21.14 -15.74 10.27
CA TRP A 46 20.41 -16.22 11.45
C TRP A 46 21.34 -16.61 12.60
N GLU A 47 22.48 -17.22 12.30
CA GLU A 47 23.51 -17.50 13.33
C GLU A 47 23.95 -16.20 14.01
N HIS A 48 24.16 -15.12 13.24
CA HIS A 48 24.44 -13.80 13.81
C HIS A 48 23.26 -13.25 14.64
N MET A 49 22.02 -13.44 14.18
CA MET A 49 20.84 -12.98 14.90
C MET A 49 20.67 -13.70 16.25
N TYR A 50 21.04 -14.99 16.33
CA TYR A 50 21.01 -15.76 17.59
C TYR A 50 22.23 -15.48 18.48
N SER A 51 23.45 -15.52 17.93
CA SER A 51 24.70 -15.49 18.71
C SER A 51 25.25 -14.08 18.97
N GLY A 52 24.92 -13.12 18.11
CA GLY A 52 25.50 -11.79 18.11
C GLY A 52 26.90 -11.70 17.49
N ILE A 53 27.45 -12.81 17.01
CA ILE A 53 28.81 -12.88 16.43
C ILE A 53 28.69 -12.80 14.91
N PRO A 54 29.17 -11.74 14.24
CA PRO A 54 29.09 -11.63 12.79
C PRO A 54 30.04 -12.62 12.12
N ALA A 55 29.51 -13.49 11.27
CA ALA A 55 30.31 -14.35 10.41
C ALA A 55 31.04 -13.54 9.32
N ASN A 56 32.20 -14.03 8.86
CA ASN A 56 32.98 -13.34 7.82
C ASN A 56 32.22 -13.15 6.51
N THR A 57 31.31 -14.07 6.17
CA THR A 57 30.43 -14.01 4.99
C THR A 57 29.45 -12.84 5.01
N LEU A 58 29.15 -12.29 6.18
CA LEU A 58 28.27 -11.11 6.33
C LEU A 58 29.05 -9.80 6.15
N ARG A 59 30.38 -9.81 6.34
CA ARG A 59 31.24 -8.61 6.24
C ARG A 59 31.47 -8.17 4.80
N ASP A 60 31.45 -9.09 3.85
CA ASP A 60 31.68 -8.80 2.43
C ASP A 60 30.51 -8.08 1.76
N GLY A 61 29.33 -8.03 2.39
CA GLY A 61 28.10 -7.46 1.84
C GLY A 61 27.63 -6.13 2.42
N GLY A 62 28.26 -5.56 3.46
CA GLY A 62 27.76 -4.33 4.06
C GLY A 62 28.56 -3.78 5.23
N ASP A 63 28.38 -2.49 5.47
CA ASP A 63 28.90 -1.77 6.63
C ASP A 63 28.19 -2.27 7.90
N THR A 64 28.93 -2.90 8.80
CA THR A 64 28.41 -3.45 10.09
C THR A 64 27.68 -2.41 10.93
N ALA A 65 27.98 -1.13 10.72
CA ALA A 65 27.29 -0.03 11.42
C ALA A 65 25.84 0.18 10.94
N LYS A 66 25.52 -0.20 9.69
CA LYS A 66 24.18 -0.01 9.10
C LYS A 66 23.23 -1.20 9.31
N GLY A 67 23.72 -2.32 9.83
CA GLY A 67 22.98 -3.58 9.94
C GLY A 67 23.17 -4.48 8.72
N PHE A 68 22.58 -5.68 8.76
CA PHE A 68 22.65 -6.64 7.66
C PHE A 68 21.34 -6.65 6.87
N LEU A 69 21.45 -6.74 5.56
CA LEU A 69 20.27 -6.88 4.69
C LEU A 69 19.61 -8.23 4.93
N VAL A 70 18.31 -8.21 4.91
CA VAL A 70 17.49 -9.42 5.06
C VAL A 70 17.79 -10.39 3.90
N PRO A 71 17.95 -11.70 4.15
CA PRO A 71 18.07 -12.68 3.09
C PRO A 71 16.87 -12.69 2.14
N ASP A 72 17.08 -12.91 0.84
CA ASP A 72 16.03 -12.87 -0.18
C ASP A 72 14.82 -13.77 0.16
N THR A 73 15.06 -14.97 0.69
CA THR A 73 14.01 -15.92 1.08
C THR A 73 13.14 -15.42 2.22
N TYR A 74 13.74 -14.69 3.16
CA TYR A 74 13.01 -14.10 4.28
C TYR A 74 12.32 -12.78 3.88
N GLU A 75 12.91 -12.02 2.97
CA GLU A 75 12.30 -10.83 2.37
C GLU A 75 10.98 -11.19 1.66
N ASP A 76 10.98 -12.28 0.88
CA ASP A 76 9.78 -12.76 0.21
C ASP A 76 8.69 -13.15 1.24
N LYS A 77 9.08 -13.84 2.33
CA LYS A 77 8.18 -14.20 3.44
C LYS A 77 7.60 -12.97 4.16
N LEU A 78 8.42 -11.97 4.44
CA LEU A 78 7.95 -10.71 5.06
C LEU A 78 6.98 -9.96 4.13
N THR A 79 7.27 -9.91 2.84
CA THR A 79 6.40 -9.25 1.85
C THR A 79 5.04 -9.95 1.74
N GLU A 80 5.01 -11.29 1.72
CA GLU A 80 3.78 -12.07 1.75
C GLU A 80 3.01 -11.83 3.04
N THR A 81 3.71 -11.86 4.18
CA THR A 81 3.13 -11.59 5.50
C THR A 81 2.48 -10.20 5.59
N LEU A 82 3.12 -9.17 5.04
CA LEU A 82 2.54 -7.81 4.97
C LEU A 82 1.34 -7.75 4.04
N ARG A 83 1.41 -8.41 2.88
CA ARG A 83 0.31 -8.46 1.93
C ARG A 83 -0.94 -9.09 2.54
N ASP A 84 -0.77 -10.12 3.38
CA ASP A 84 -1.87 -10.78 4.09
C ASP A 84 -2.42 -9.94 5.24
N ALA A 85 -1.58 -9.08 5.84
CA ALA A 85 -1.96 -8.25 6.98
C ALA A 85 -2.55 -6.90 6.57
N ASN A 86 -2.03 -6.29 5.49
CA ASN A 86 -2.46 -4.99 4.99
C ASN A 86 -3.21 -5.17 3.66
N PHE A 87 -4.54 -5.04 3.70
CA PHE A 87 -5.38 -5.22 2.52
C PHE A 87 -5.05 -4.24 1.39
N LEU A 88 -4.54 -3.02 1.70
CA LEU A 88 -4.14 -2.05 0.68
C LEU A 88 -3.00 -2.56 -0.20
N ARG A 89 -2.08 -3.36 0.35
CA ARG A 89 -1.04 -4.04 -0.45
C ARG A 89 -1.61 -5.15 -1.35
N SER A 90 -2.78 -5.70 -1.00
CA SER A 90 -3.45 -6.73 -1.81
C SER A 90 -4.25 -6.14 -2.97
N ILE A 91 -4.82 -4.94 -2.82
CA ILE A 91 -5.64 -4.27 -3.84
C ILE A 91 -4.86 -3.23 -4.63
N GLY A 92 -3.79 -2.67 -4.06
CA GLY A 92 -2.89 -1.71 -4.70
C GLY A 92 -1.82 -2.35 -5.57
N THR A 93 -1.00 -1.53 -6.19
CA THR A 93 0.16 -1.97 -6.98
C THR A 93 1.44 -1.72 -6.18
N VAL A 94 2.14 -2.79 -5.80
CA VAL A 94 3.41 -2.70 -5.08
C VAL A 94 4.57 -2.65 -6.07
N LEU A 95 5.44 -1.66 -5.93
CA LEU A 95 6.60 -1.42 -6.78
C LEU A 95 7.89 -1.49 -5.94
N ASN A 96 8.92 -2.12 -6.46
CA ASN A 96 10.24 -2.10 -5.84
C ASN A 96 11.09 -1.00 -6.48
N THR A 97 11.48 0.00 -5.70
CA THR A 97 12.27 1.13 -6.17
C THR A 97 13.66 1.16 -5.52
N THR A 98 14.63 1.76 -6.20
CA THR A 98 15.98 1.98 -5.66
C THR A 98 16.28 3.46 -5.44
N GLN A 99 15.48 4.33 -6.06
CA GLN A 99 15.59 5.79 -6.01
C GLN A 99 14.20 6.41 -6.11
N ASP A 100 14.09 7.73 -5.98
CA ASP A 100 12.81 8.44 -6.18
C ASP A 100 12.29 8.16 -7.58
N LEU A 101 11.01 7.80 -7.65
CA LEU A 101 10.34 7.46 -8.90
C LEU A 101 9.51 8.65 -9.36
N HIS A 102 9.93 9.24 -10.46
CA HIS A 102 9.24 10.33 -11.12
C HIS A 102 8.21 9.79 -12.11
N ILE A 103 6.93 10.00 -11.81
CA ILE A 103 5.80 9.46 -12.58
C ILE A 103 5.17 10.62 -13.35
N PRO A 104 5.26 10.64 -14.70
CA PRO A 104 4.56 11.64 -15.50
C PRO A 104 3.04 11.36 -15.46
N VAL A 105 2.24 12.40 -15.22
CA VAL A 105 0.78 12.33 -15.21
C VAL A 105 0.19 13.41 -16.10
N VAL A 106 -0.97 13.16 -16.68
CA VAL A 106 -1.72 14.15 -17.42
C VAL A 106 -2.54 14.99 -16.44
N MET A 107 -2.20 16.28 -16.35
CA MET A 107 -2.94 17.24 -15.53
C MET A 107 -4.22 17.71 -16.21
N LYS A 108 -4.18 17.89 -17.54
CA LYS A 108 -5.29 18.35 -18.34
C LYS A 108 -5.26 17.69 -19.72
N ASN A 109 -6.38 17.11 -20.11
CA ASN A 109 -6.55 16.59 -21.46
C ASN A 109 -7.00 17.75 -22.39
N GLY A 110 -6.50 17.74 -23.63
CA GLY A 110 -7.03 18.60 -24.66
C GLY A 110 -8.43 18.17 -25.09
N ASP A 111 -9.30 19.13 -25.37
CA ASP A 111 -10.66 18.88 -25.84
C ASP A 111 -10.73 18.89 -27.36
N ALA A 112 -11.47 17.92 -27.95
CA ALA A 112 -11.80 17.95 -29.36
C ALA A 112 -13.09 18.76 -29.58
N GLN A 113 -13.08 19.67 -30.54
CA GLN A 113 -14.25 20.48 -30.88
C GLN A 113 -14.71 20.21 -32.31
N TRP A 114 -16.02 20.28 -32.50
CA TRP A 114 -16.61 20.28 -33.85
C TRP A 114 -16.43 21.68 -34.47
N ILE A 115 -15.77 21.73 -35.63
CA ILE A 115 -15.37 22.99 -36.27
C ILE A 115 -16.08 23.10 -37.61
N GLY A 116 -16.63 24.28 -37.91
CA GLY A 116 -17.24 24.60 -39.18
C GLY A 116 -16.19 24.79 -40.29
N GLU A 117 -16.65 24.78 -41.53
CA GLU A 117 -15.80 24.78 -42.75
C GLU A 117 -14.79 25.95 -42.83
N THR A 118 -15.03 27.05 -42.10
CA THR A 118 -14.19 28.26 -42.06
C THR A 118 -13.73 28.67 -40.69
N GLU A 119 -13.95 27.85 -39.66
CA GLU A 119 -13.59 28.16 -38.29
C GLU A 119 -12.13 27.73 -37.98
N ARG A 120 -11.51 28.47 -37.07
CA ARG A 120 -10.12 28.21 -36.64
C ARG A 120 -10.08 27.02 -35.67
N TYR A 121 -9.10 26.13 -35.83
CA TYR A 121 -8.82 25.10 -34.84
C TYR A 121 -8.44 25.76 -33.52
N CYS A 122 -9.04 25.25 -32.41
CA CYS A 122 -8.62 25.66 -31.08
C CYS A 122 -7.35 24.89 -30.70
N ASP A 123 -6.38 25.60 -30.17
CA ASP A 123 -5.18 24.98 -29.61
C ASP A 123 -5.58 24.31 -28.28
N ALA A 124 -5.63 22.99 -28.28
CA ALA A 124 -5.91 22.20 -27.10
C ALA A 124 -4.60 21.55 -26.62
N ASP A 125 -3.87 22.27 -25.77
CA ASP A 125 -2.62 21.76 -25.21
C ASP A 125 -2.90 20.73 -24.10
N ILE A 126 -2.12 19.65 -24.14
CA ILE A 126 -2.08 18.65 -23.06
C ILE A 126 -1.06 19.13 -22.03
N GLU A 127 -1.50 19.33 -20.79
CA GLU A 127 -0.63 19.68 -19.69
C GLU A 127 -0.17 18.39 -18.98
N PHE A 128 1.14 18.16 -18.96
CA PHE A 128 1.75 17.07 -18.21
C PHE A 128 2.26 17.62 -16.87
N GLY A 129 1.97 16.89 -15.81
CA GLY A 129 2.57 17.07 -14.50
C GLY A 129 3.50 15.92 -14.15
N GLU A 130 4.14 16.05 -13.03
CA GLU A 130 5.00 15.00 -12.48
C GLU A 130 4.58 14.75 -11.04
N ILE A 131 4.47 13.48 -10.67
CA ILE A 131 4.27 13.02 -9.30
C ILE A 131 5.52 12.27 -8.90
N VAL A 132 6.03 12.54 -7.71
CA VAL A 132 7.23 11.88 -7.19
C VAL A 132 6.83 10.92 -6.09
N LEU A 133 7.21 9.65 -6.23
CA LEU A 133 7.13 8.65 -5.18
C LEU A 133 8.46 8.66 -4.44
N GLU A 134 8.44 9.21 -3.24
CA GLU A 134 9.60 9.34 -2.36
C GLU A 134 9.80 8.08 -1.51
N ALA A 135 10.47 8.19 -0.37
CA ALA A 135 10.55 7.12 0.61
C ALA A 135 10.61 7.65 2.02
N HIS A 136 9.68 7.23 2.83
CA HIS A 136 9.61 7.49 4.25
C HIS A 136 10.11 6.27 5.02
N LYS A 137 10.97 6.50 6.01
CA LYS A 137 11.52 5.42 6.82
C LYS A 137 10.54 5.03 7.91
N LEU A 138 10.08 3.79 7.88
CA LEU A 138 9.31 3.15 8.94
C LEU A 138 10.20 2.15 9.68
N GLY A 139 10.08 2.07 11.00
CA GLY A 139 10.87 1.13 11.77
C GLY A 139 10.25 0.82 13.12
N THR A 140 10.52 -0.39 13.60
CA THR A 140 10.12 -0.86 14.92
C THR A 140 11.29 -1.55 15.62
N MET A 141 11.23 -1.59 16.94
CA MET A 141 12.23 -2.26 17.75
C MET A 141 11.55 -3.22 18.73
N THR A 142 12.06 -4.45 18.78
CA THR A 142 11.62 -5.49 19.70
C THR A 142 12.76 -5.85 20.64
N LEU A 143 12.47 -5.99 21.93
CA LEU A 143 13.42 -6.39 22.95
C LEU A 143 13.15 -7.84 23.37
N LEU A 144 14.19 -8.66 23.38
CA LEU A 144 14.15 -10.04 23.85
C LEU A 144 15.18 -10.23 24.96
N SER A 145 14.86 -11.05 25.97
CA SER A 145 15.85 -11.39 26.99
C SER A 145 16.92 -12.35 26.44
N GLU A 146 18.13 -12.22 26.94
CA GLU A 146 19.24 -13.13 26.58
C GLU A 146 18.91 -14.59 26.93
N GLU A 147 18.18 -14.81 28.03
CA GLU A 147 17.73 -16.14 28.46
C GLU A 147 16.78 -16.76 27.43
N LEU A 148 15.86 -15.95 26.91
CA LEU A 148 14.90 -16.37 25.88
C LEU A 148 15.59 -16.74 24.58
N LEU A 149 16.62 -15.99 24.18
CA LEU A 149 17.44 -16.29 22.99
C LEU A 149 18.32 -17.52 23.17
N ALA A 150 18.74 -17.83 24.40
CA ALA A 150 19.51 -19.02 24.71
C ALA A 150 18.65 -20.29 24.77
N ASP A 151 17.33 -20.18 24.91
CA ASP A 151 16.40 -21.29 24.87
C ASP A 151 16.27 -21.82 23.43
N SER A 152 16.67 -23.06 23.22
CA SER A 152 16.70 -23.74 21.92
C SER A 152 15.30 -23.98 21.31
N GLY A 153 14.22 -23.67 22.04
CA GLY A 153 12.83 -23.89 21.60
C GLY A 153 12.22 -22.72 20.82
N ILE A 154 12.91 -21.56 20.72
CA ILE A 154 12.34 -20.36 20.08
C ILE A 154 12.76 -20.27 18.63
N ASP A 155 11.77 -20.18 17.75
CA ASP A 155 11.94 -19.79 16.35
C ASP A 155 11.96 -18.26 16.26
N LEU A 156 13.18 -17.69 16.32
CA LEU A 156 13.40 -16.25 16.22
C LEU A 156 12.91 -15.69 14.87
N GLU A 157 13.04 -16.46 13.81
CA GLU A 157 12.61 -16.07 12.46
C GLU A 157 11.09 -15.86 12.42
N ALA A 158 10.33 -16.83 12.93
CA ALA A 158 8.87 -16.74 12.99
C ALA A 158 8.42 -15.63 13.95
N TYR A 159 9.09 -15.47 15.08
CA TYR A 159 8.78 -14.42 16.06
C TYR A 159 8.96 -13.03 15.48
N ILE A 160 10.10 -12.75 14.83
CA ILE A 160 10.34 -11.45 14.19
C ILE A 160 9.33 -11.19 13.07
N ALA A 161 8.97 -12.21 12.27
CA ALA A 161 7.97 -12.06 11.23
C ALA A 161 6.59 -11.67 11.79
N GLN A 162 6.19 -12.27 12.91
CA GLN A 162 4.93 -11.97 13.56
C GLN A 162 4.90 -10.54 14.15
N GLU A 163 5.95 -10.14 14.86
CA GLU A 163 6.09 -8.78 15.38
C GLU A 163 6.09 -7.72 14.26
N TYR A 164 6.75 -8.05 13.15
CA TYR A 164 6.77 -7.20 11.96
C TYR A 164 5.35 -7.04 11.41
N LYS A 165 4.62 -8.13 11.24
CA LYS A 165 3.24 -8.12 10.80
C LYS A 165 2.36 -7.22 11.68
N GLU A 166 2.44 -7.42 13.00
CA GLU A 166 1.55 -6.73 13.93
C GLU A 166 1.82 -5.22 14.03
N ARG A 167 3.08 -4.79 13.90
CA ARG A 167 3.44 -3.39 14.10
C ARG A 167 3.58 -2.60 12.81
N ILE A 168 4.25 -3.17 11.84
CA ILE A 168 4.52 -2.46 10.57
C ILE A 168 3.26 -2.40 9.71
N ALA A 169 2.53 -3.52 9.54
CA ALA A 169 1.32 -3.52 8.73
C ALA A 169 0.26 -2.54 9.24
N VAL A 170 0.11 -2.45 10.56
CA VAL A 170 -0.80 -1.50 11.22
C VAL A 170 -0.39 -0.05 10.93
N SER A 171 0.90 0.26 11.11
CA SER A 171 1.41 1.62 10.88
C SER A 171 1.34 2.02 9.40
N GLU A 172 1.58 1.08 8.48
CA GLU A 172 1.42 1.30 7.04
C GLU A 172 -0.03 1.55 6.66
N GLU A 173 -0.96 0.71 7.15
CA GLU A 173 -2.39 0.86 6.83
C GLU A 173 -2.90 2.22 7.28
N GLU A 174 -2.55 2.65 8.51
CA GLU A 174 -2.89 3.98 9.00
C GLU A 174 -2.31 5.08 8.10
N ALA A 175 -1.00 5.01 7.78
CA ALA A 175 -0.35 6.02 6.97
C ALA A 175 -0.90 6.07 5.53
N PHE A 176 -1.18 4.92 4.92
CA PHE A 176 -1.71 4.85 3.56
C PHE A 176 -3.15 5.34 3.45
N LEU A 177 -3.95 5.24 4.52
CA LEU A 177 -5.32 5.76 4.53
C LEU A 177 -5.39 7.24 4.90
N VAL A 178 -4.79 7.64 6.05
CA VAL A 178 -4.99 8.96 6.66
C VAL A 178 -3.71 9.74 6.92
N GLY A 179 -2.57 9.28 6.41
CA GLY A 179 -1.29 9.99 6.58
C GLY A 179 -1.34 11.43 6.10
N ASP A 180 -0.63 12.32 6.77
CA ASP A 180 -0.59 13.77 6.47
C ASP A 180 0.53 14.17 5.50
N GLY A 181 1.38 13.22 5.06
CA GLY A 181 2.52 13.49 4.17
C GLY A 181 3.75 14.11 4.87
N ILE A 182 3.73 14.26 6.19
CA ILE A 182 4.86 14.82 6.95
C ILE A 182 5.63 13.70 7.65
N GLY A 183 6.75 13.30 7.06
CA GLY A 183 7.57 12.18 7.58
C GLY A 183 6.93 10.80 7.42
N LYS A 184 5.77 10.71 6.79
CA LYS A 184 5.02 9.52 6.44
C LYS A 184 4.29 9.74 5.12
N PRO A 185 3.84 8.67 4.42
CA PRO A 185 3.08 8.79 3.19
C PRO A 185 1.85 9.69 3.30
N LEU A 186 1.48 10.35 2.19
CA LEU A 186 0.20 11.06 2.12
C LEU A 186 -0.92 10.04 1.91
N GLY A 187 -1.90 10.05 2.81
CA GLY A 187 -3.00 9.07 2.83
C GLY A 187 -4.00 9.25 1.69
N LEU A 188 -4.63 8.15 1.30
CA LEU A 188 -5.66 8.09 0.24
C LEU A 188 -6.82 9.05 0.48
N VAL A 189 -7.25 9.24 1.73
CA VAL A 189 -8.33 10.18 2.10
C VAL A 189 -8.00 11.62 1.68
N HIS A 190 -6.71 12.00 1.73
CA HIS A 190 -6.26 13.33 1.32
C HIS A 190 -6.04 13.43 -0.19
N GLN A 191 -5.61 12.34 -0.83
CA GLN A 191 -5.34 12.30 -2.26
C GLN A 191 -6.60 12.16 -3.12
N ALA A 192 -7.62 11.40 -2.61
CA ALA A 192 -8.86 11.16 -3.32
C ALA A 192 -9.74 12.41 -3.36
N GLU A 193 -10.24 12.73 -4.55
CA GLU A 193 -11.21 13.80 -4.74
C GLU A 193 -12.59 13.39 -4.23
N VAL A 194 -13.40 14.39 -3.85
CA VAL A 194 -14.78 14.17 -3.44
C VAL A 194 -15.62 13.82 -4.67
N GLY A 195 -16.21 12.62 -4.66
CA GLY A 195 -17.10 12.15 -5.71
C GLY A 195 -18.57 12.46 -5.42
N ALA A 196 -18.96 12.31 -4.15
CA ALA A 196 -20.31 12.59 -3.68
C ALA A 196 -20.27 13.20 -2.27
N THR A 197 -21.31 13.91 -1.89
CA THR A 197 -21.50 14.44 -0.53
C THR A 197 -22.83 13.93 -0.01
N THR A 198 -22.87 13.49 1.26
CA THR A 198 -24.10 12.95 1.85
C THR A 198 -25.21 14.01 1.89
N GLU A 199 -26.44 13.59 1.75
CA GLU A 199 -27.59 14.49 1.86
C GLU A 199 -27.79 15.00 3.28
N GLN A 200 -27.49 14.17 4.28
CA GLN A 200 -27.68 14.48 5.69
C GLN A 200 -26.34 14.52 6.42
N SER A 201 -26.18 15.54 7.28
CA SER A 201 -25.04 15.64 8.15
C SER A 201 -25.03 14.48 9.16
N GLY A 202 -23.87 13.81 9.31
CA GLY A 202 -23.68 12.73 10.27
C GLY A 202 -24.40 11.41 9.93
N LYS A 203 -24.88 11.24 8.69
CA LYS A 203 -25.50 9.97 8.23
C LYS A 203 -25.07 9.62 6.81
N ILE A 204 -25.06 8.33 6.53
CA ILE A 204 -24.81 7.80 5.18
C ILE A 204 -26.01 6.98 4.76
N SER A 205 -26.55 7.27 3.58
CA SER A 205 -27.65 6.53 2.97
C SER A 205 -27.15 5.61 1.84
N MET A 206 -28.02 4.69 1.40
CA MET A 206 -27.73 3.86 0.22
C MET A 206 -27.71 4.71 -1.06
N ASP A 207 -28.48 5.81 -1.11
CA ASP A 207 -28.51 6.72 -2.24
C ASP A 207 -27.17 7.45 -2.38
N ASP A 208 -26.57 7.92 -1.27
CA ASP A 208 -25.23 8.51 -1.25
C ASP A 208 -24.17 7.54 -1.79
N MET A 209 -24.30 6.23 -1.47
CA MET A 209 -23.40 5.20 -1.97
C MET A 209 -23.58 4.96 -3.47
N ILE A 210 -24.78 5.04 -3.99
CA ILE A 210 -25.06 4.97 -5.43
C ILE A 210 -24.42 6.17 -6.13
N ASP A 211 -24.62 7.37 -5.60
CA ASP A 211 -24.03 8.59 -6.15
C ASP A 211 -22.48 8.53 -6.17
N LEU A 212 -21.89 8.02 -5.11
CA LEU A 212 -20.44 7.78 -5.07
C LEU A 212 -20.00 6.82 -6.18
N VAL A 213 -20.68 5.70 -6.38
CA VAL A 213 -20.36 4.74 -7.44
C VAL A 213 -20.43 5.39 -8.82
N TYR A 214 -21.48 6.18 -9.08
CA TYR A 214 -21.66 6.83 -10.37
C TYR A 214 -20.76 8.05 -10.57
N SER A 215 -20.17 8.61 -9.54
CA SER A 215 -19.16 9.68 -9.63
C SER A 215 -17.82 9.19 -10.25
N VAL A 216 -17.52 7.91 -10.13
CA VAL A 216 -16.35 7.30 -10.74
C VAL A 216 -16.66 6.96 -12.21
N LYS A 217 -15.76 7.27 -13.13
CA LYS A 217 -15.92 6.96 -14.56
C LYS A 217 -16.07 5.45 -14.79
N GLN A 218 -16.88 5.06 -15.78
CA GLN A 218 -17.18 3.65 -16.09
C GLN A 218 -15.93 2.78 -16.28
N ALA A 219 -14.87 3.34 -16.82
CA ALA A 219 -13.59 2.63 -17.03
C ALA A 219 -12.97 2.12 -15.72
N TYR A 220 -13.22 2.79 -14.59
CA TYR A 220 -12.66 2.46 -13.26
C TYR A 220 -13.67 1.81 -12.30
N ARG A 221 -14.87 1.44 -12.80
CA ARG A 221 -15.93 0.76 -12.05
C ARG A 221 -16.02 -0.73 -12.34
N CYS A 222 -14.92 -1.37 -12.77
CA CYS A 222 -14.94 -2.79 -13.07
C CYS A 222 -15.18 -3.61 -11.78
N PRO A 223 -16.17 -4.54 -11.74
CA PRO A 223 -16.50 -5.28 -10.51
C PRO A 223 -15.34 -6.11 -9.94
N ASN A 224 -14.32 -6.42 -10.74
CA ASN A 224 -13.17 -7.20 -10.32
C ASN A 224 -12.04 -6.35 -9.71
N SER A 225 -11.93 -5.07 -10.10
CA SER A 225 -10.86 -4.17 -9.65
C SER A 225 -11.34 -3.06 -8.72
N ALA A 226 -12.58 -2.58 -8.92
CA ALA A 226 -13.14 -1.55 -8.06
C ALA A 226 -13.65 -2.14 -6.74
N VAL A 227 -13.27 -1.51 -5.64
CA VAL A 227 -13.63 -1.92 -4.29
C VAL A 227 -14.08 -0.74 -3.44
N PHE A 228 -14.81 -1.02 -2.37
CA PHE A 228 -15.11 -0.08 -1.31
C PHE A 228 -14.10 -0.22 -0.18
N VAL A 229 -13.63 0.90 0.34
CA VAL A 229 -12.90 0.99 1.61
C VAL A 229 -13.68 1.94 2.50
N MET A 230 -14.08 1.48 3.68
CA MET A 230 -14.94 2.27 4.56
C MET A 230 -14.60 2.10 6.03
N SER A 231 -15.04 3.05 6.85
CA SER A 231 -14.94 2.95 8.31
C SER A 231 -15.91 1.91 8.87
N GLU A 232 -15.61 1.39 10.07
CA GLU A 232 -16.51 0.49 10.82
C GLU A 232 -17.88 1.14 11.04
N ASP A 233 -17.92 2.44 11.35
CA ASP A 233 -19.17 3.19 11.56
C ASP A 233 -20.01 3.26 10.29
N ALA A 234 -19.37 3.55 9.14
CA ALA A 234 -20.07 3.60 7.85
C ALA A 234 -20.64 2.22 7.47
N TYR A 235 -19.84 1.17 7.66
CA TYR A 235 -20.27 -0.20 7.45
C TYR A 235 -21.49 -0.55 8.33
N HIS A 236 -21.43 -0.22 9.63
CA HIS A 236 -22.47 -0.50 10.59
C HIS A 236 -23.77 0.27 10.27
N GLU A 237 -23.70 1.55 9.90
CA GLU A 237 -24.85 2.38 9.53
C GLU A 237 -25.53 1.81 8.28
N LEU A 238 -24.77 1.51 7.23
CA LEU A 238 -25.29 0.91 5.99
C LEU A 238 -25.95 -0.46 6.24
N ARG A 239 -25.37 -1.28 7.12
CA ARG A 239 -25.94 -2.58 7.49
C ARG A 239 -27.27 -2.48 8.20
N LYS A 240 -27.52 -1.42 8.95
CA LYS A 240 -28.80 -1.16 9.65
C LYS A 240 -29.89 -0.61 8.76
N THR A 241 -29.59 -0.17 7.56
CA THR A 241 -30.58 0.42 6.65
C THR A 241 -31.63 -0.64 6.26
N ARG A 242 -32.91 -0.27 6.39
CA ARG A 242 -34.02 -1.17 6.15
C ARG A 242 -34.95 -0.66 5.07
N TYR A 243 -35.59 -1.59 4.37
CA TYR A 243 -36.74 -1.32 3.55
C TYR A 243 -37.97 -0.91 4.39
N PHE A 244 -38.99 -0.40 3.71
CA PHE A 244 -40.23 -0.03 4.32
C PHE A 244 -40.97 -1.21 5.01
N ASP A 245 -40.68 -2.43 4.57
CA ASP A 245 -41.22 -3.68 5.11
C ASP A 245 -40.41 -4.25 6.31
N GLY A 246 -39.38 -3.49 6.76
CA GLY A 246 -38.53 -3.84 7.90
C GLY A 246 -37.37 -4.79 7.58
N ARG A 247 -37.27 -5.28 6.35
CA ARG A 247 -36.12 -6.10 5.93
C ARG A 247 -34.88 -5.24 5.74
N TYR A 248 -33.69 -5.78 6.02
CA TYR A 248 -32.43 -5.11 5.74
C TYR A 248 -32.21 -4.98 4.24
N ILE A 249 -31.81 -3.80 3.77
CA ILE A 249 -31.52 -3.52 2.36
C ILE A 249 -30.27 -4.29 1.94
N TRP A 250 -29.25 -4.28 2.77
CA TRP A 250 -28.00 -4.95 2.49
C TRP A 250 -27.87 -6.24 3.27
N ASN A 251 -27.96 -7.33 2.57
CA ASN A 251 -27.60 -8.65 3.07
C ASN A 251 -26.26 -9.04 2.45
N PRO A 252 -25.16 -9.07 3.23
CA PRO A 252 -23.88 -9.47 2.69
C PRO A 252 -24.00 -10.92 2.21
N LYS A 253 -23.71 -11.11 0.95
CA LYS A 253 -23.45 -12.44 0.43
C LYS A 253 -21.95 -12.62 0.52
N PHE A 254 -21.51 -13.47 1.42
CA PHE A 254 -20.16 -13.98 1.40
C PHE A 254 -19.98 -14.66 0.04
N LYS A 255 -19.16 -14.07 -0.83
CA LYS A 255 -18.59 -14.82 -1.94
C LYS A 255 -17.66 -15.89 -1.36
N ASP A 256 -17.31 -16.88 -2.14
CA ASP A 256 -16.37 -17.93 -1.74
C ASP A 256 -15.01 -17.36 -1.25
N ASP A 257 -14.73 -16.11 -1.57
CA ASP A 257 -13.52 -15.35 -1.16
C ASP A 257 -13.58 -14.77 0.28
N GLY A 258 -14.69 -14.91 1.00
CA GLY A 258 -14.84 -14.43 2.39
C GLY A 258 -15.05 -12.92 2.56
N TYR A 259 -15.19 -12.13 1.49
CA TYR A 259 -15.43 -10.69 1.55
C TYR A 259 -16.91 -10.35 1.35
N ASP A 260 -17.38 -9.35 2.12
CA ASP A 260 -18.69 -8.75 1.89
C ASP A 260 -18.72 -7.99 0.56
N THR A 261 -19.89 -7.95 -0.08
CA THR A 261 -20.08 -7.22 -1.34
C THR A 261 -21.23 -6.23 -1.25
N LEU A 262 -20.98 -5.01 -1.75
CA LEU A 262 -21.99 -3.97 -1.94
C LEU A 262 -22.05 -3.60 -3.43
N PHE A 263 -23.22 -3.61 -4.03
CA PHE A 263 -23.44 -3.39 -5.49
C PHE A 263 -22.54 -4.26 -6.40
N GLY A 264 -22.14 -5.45 -5.93
CA GLY A 264 -21.26 -6.36 -6.68
C GLY A 264 -19.76 -6.10 -6.51
N HIS A 265 -19.37 -5.08 -5.76
CA HIS A 265 -17.99 -4.74 -5.43
C HIS A 265 -17.62 -5.23 -4.04
N ARG A 266 -16.36 -5.64 -3.84
CA ARG A 266 -15.83 -6.04 -2.52
C ARG A 266 -15.83 -4.86 -1.57
N VAL A 267 -16.03 -5.13 -0.29
CA VAL A 267 -15.99 -4.15 0.78
C VAL A 267 -14.86 -4.49 1.74
N PHE A 268 -13.98 -3.53 1.96
CA PHE A 268 -12.95 -3.59 2.98
C PHE A 268 -13.27 -2.58 4.08
N VAL A 269 -13.19 -3.04 5.31
CA VAL A 269 -13.46 -2.20 6.50
C VAL A 269 -12.14 -1.95 7.20
N SER A 270 -11.86 -0.69 7.53
CA SER A 270 -10.66 -0.29 8.26
C SER A 270 -11.01 0.61 9.44
N ASN A 271 -10.39 0.32 10.56
CA ASN A 271 -10.53 1.12 11.79
C ASN A 271 -9.80 2.47 11.70
N TYR A 272 -8.94 2.66 10.69
CA TYR A 272 -8.18 3.92 10.48
C TYR A 272 -8.91 4.92 9.60
N MET A 273 -9.99 4.51 8.94
CA MET A 273 -10.85 5.45 8.20
C MET A 273 -11.60 6.36 9.18
N SER A 274 -11.85 7.60 8.73
CA SER A 274 -12.54 8.60 9.55
C SER A 274 -13.94 8.13 9.95
N GLU A 275 -14.36 8.44 11.18
CA GLU A 275 -15.73 8.27 11.64
C GLU A 275 -16.69 9.14 10.83
N ILE A 276 -18.01 8.91 10.95
CA ILE A 276 -19.05 9.71 10.29
C ILE A 276 -19.22 11.04 11.03
N VAL A 277 -18.32 11.98 10.76
CA VAL A 277 -18.34 13.34 11.32
C VAL A 277 -18.51 14.34 10.19
N PRO A 278 -19.21 15.47 10.39
CA PRO A 278 -19.35 16.50 9.37
C PRO A 278 -18.00 16.90 8.76
N GLY A 279 -17.93 16.91 7.43
CA GLY A 279 -16.70 17.21 6.69
C GLY A 279 -15.70 16.05 6.51
N SER A 280 -15.89 14.91 7.19
CA SER A 280 -15.03 13.73 7.05
C SER A 280 -15.27 12.96 5.74
N LYS A 281 -14.35 12.03 5.42
CA LYS A 281 -14.45 11.15 4.25
C LYS A 281 -14.40 9.68 4.72
N PRO A 282 -15.49 9.11 5.22
CA PRO A 282 -15.53 7.76 5.80
C PRO A 282 -15.57 6.63 4.77
N VAL A 283 -15.78 6.93 3.49
CA VAL A 283 -15.87 5.93 2.43
C VAL A 283 -15.06 6.36 1.21
N LEU A 284 -14.29 5.42 0.67
CA LEU A 284 -13.62 5.52 -0.62
C LEU A 284 -14.16 4.44 -1.56
N PHE A 285 -14.27 4.76 -2.84
CA PHE A 285 -14.68 3.81 -3.87
C PHE A 285 -13.89 4.02 -5.15
N GLY A 286 -13.47 2.95 -5.80
CA GLY A 286 -12.83 3.00 -7.09
C GLY A 286 -11.85 1.87 -7.35
N ASP A 287 -11.02 2.04 -8.38
CA ASP A 287 -9.98 1.09 -8.77
C ASP A 287 -8.65 1.42 -8.07
N PHE A 288 -8.34 0.64 -7.05
CA PHE A 288 -7.13 0.82 -6.26
C PHE A 288 -5.86 0.30 -6.96
N SER A 289 -5.95 -0.31 -8.13
CA SER A 289 -4.76 -0.67 -8.91
C SER A 289 -3.91 0.55 -9.30
N TYR A 290 -4.52 1.75 -9.29
CA TYR A 290 -3.85 3.04 -9.49
C TYR A 290 -3.27 3.64 -8.20
N PHE A 291 -3.48 3.00 -7.06
CA PHE A 291 -2.77 3.31 -5.83
C PHE A 291 -1.46 2.51 -5.81
N TRP A 292 -0.35 3.23 -5.95
CA TRP A 292 0.97 2.64 -6.01
C TRP A 292 1.68 2.76 -4.69
N ILE A 293 2.24 1.65 -4.23
CA ILE A 293 3.03 1.54 -3.01
C ILE A 293 4.46 1.25 -3.44
N GLY A 294 5.40 2.12 -3.08
CA GLY A 294 6.81 1.99 -3.42
C GLY A 294 7.62 1.48 -2.24
N ASP A 295 8.09 0.23 -2.30
CA ASP A 295 9.06 -0.31 -1.37
C ASP A 295 10.46 0.08 -1.86
N ARG A 296 11.23 0.86 -1.08
CA ARG A 296 12.57 1.28 -1.46
C ARG A 296 13.63 0.38 -0.86
N GLY A 297 14.30 -0.35 -1.74
CA GLY A 297 15.38 -1.25 -1.37
C GLY A 297 14.88 -2.47 -0.58
N LYS A 298 15.81 -3.09 0.14
CA LYS A 298 15.51 -4.23 1.01
C LYS A 298 15.31 -3.77 2.44
N ARG A 299 14.49 -4.50 3.16
CA ARG A 299 14.31 -4.35 4.61
C ARG A 299 15.60 -4.63 5.35
N ASN A 300 15.78 -3.98 6.46
CA ASN A 300 16.99 -4.10 7.27
C ASN A 300 16.64 -4.53 8.69
N ILE A 301 17.35 -5.55 9.16
CA ILE A 301 17.27 -6.00 10.56
C ILE A 301 18.64 -5.79 11.20
N LYS A 302 18.64 -5.07 12.32
CA LYS A 302 19.85 -4.80 13.10
C LYS A 302 19.68 -5.34 14.51
N ARG A 303 20.60 -6.20 14.93
CA ARG A 303 20.72 -6.65 16.31
C ARG A 303 21.53 -5.63 17.12
N LEU A 304 21.02 -5.23 18.28
CA LEU A 304 21.62 -4.28 19.19
C LEU A 304 22.05 -5.00 20.48
N ASN A 305 23.34 -5.39 20.56
CA ASN A 305 23.86 -6.15 21.69
C ASN A 305 24.17 -5.28 22.91
N GLU A 306 24.72 -4.07 22.68
CA GLU A 306 25.28 -3.26 23.76
C GLU A 306 24.25 -2.32 24.38
N ALA A 307 23.27 -1.86 23.59
CA ALA A 307 22.31 -0.82 24.01
C ALA A 307 21.48 -1.24 25.24
N TYR A 308 21.16 -2.51 25.36
CA TYR A 308 20.27 -3.07 26.39
C TYR A 308 20.94 -4.12 27.27
N ALA A 309 22.26 -4.30 27.14
CA ALA A 309 23.04 -5.29 27.92
C ALA A 309 22.88 -5.11 29.45
N LYS A 310 22.70 -3.88 29.93
CA LYS A 310 22.45 -3.61 31.35
C LYS A 310 21.17 -4.24 31.89
N PHE A 311 20.24 -4.56 31.01
CA PHE A 311 18.93 -5.15 31.37
C PHE A 311 18.86 -6.65 31.01
N GLY A 312 19.97 -7.27 30.55
CA GLY A 312 19.99 -8.63 30.06
C GLY A 312 19.10 -8.84 28.83
N GLN A 313 19.01 -7.82 27.99
CA GLN A 313 18.14 -7.82 26.79
C GLN A 313 18.95 -7.51 25.53
N VAL A 314 18.47 -8.05 24.42
CA VAL A 314 18.94 -7.78 23.05
C VAL A 314 17.84 -7.10 22.27
N GLY A 315 18.17 -6.00 21.60
CA GLY A 315 17.24 -5.28 20.74
C GLY A 315 17.32 -5.77 19.28
N PHE A 316 16.19 -5.94 18.63
CA PHE A 316 16.08 -6.16 17.19
C PHE A 316 15.38 -4.96 16.56
N LEU A 317 16.13 -4.18 15.79
CA LEU A 317 15.62 -3.01 15.08
C LEU A 317 15.32 -3.43 13.64
N LEU A 318 14.04 -3.40 13.29
CA LEU A 318 13.57 -3.59 11.92
C LEU A 318 13.29 -2.24 11.29
N SER A 319 13.65 -2.06 10.04
CA SER A 319 13.33 -0.85 9.29
C SER A 319 13.15 -1.13 7.81
N GLU A 320 12.21 -0.40 7.23
CA GLU A 320 11.95 -0.34 5.80
C GLU A 320 11.78 1.11 5.35
N CYS A 321 11.79 1.32 4.06
CA CYS A 321 11.48 2.61 3.46
C CYS A 321 10.34 2.42 2.47
N VAL A 322 9.24 3.12 2.69
CA VAL A 322 7.99 2.97 1.93
C VAL A 322 7.35 4.31 1.66
N ASP A 323 6.68 4.43 0.55
CA ASP A 323 5.79 5.55 0.23
C ASP A 323 4.58 5.06 -0.57
N SER A 324 3.56 5.90 -0.69
CA SER A 324 2.35 5.56 -1.42
C SER A 324 1.74 6.77 -2.11
N ILE A 325 1.21 6.55 -3.32
CA ILE A 325 0.62 7.62 -4.11
C ILE A 325 -0.53 7.13 -4.97
N LEU A 326 -1.57 7.94 -5.08
CA LEU A 326 -2.65 7.74 -6.03
C LEU A 326 -2.28 8.40 -7.36
N VAL A 327 -1.83 7.59 -8.33
CA VAL A 327 -1.35 8.07 -9.63
C VAL A 327 -2.46 8.74 -10.44
N LEU A 328 -3.69 8.22 -10.33
CA LEU A 328 -4.83 8.73 -11.08
C LEU A 328 -6.00 9.05 -10.13
N LYS A 329 -6.22 10.34 -9.87
CA LYS A 329 -7.27 10.81 -8.96
C LYS A 329 -8.70 10.47 -9.41
N ASP A 330 -8.93 10.31 -10.71
CA ASP A 330 -10.22 9.92 -11.27
C ASP A 330 -10.58 8.44 -10.99
N ALA A 331 -9.60 7.61 -10.65
CA ALA A 331 -9.80 6.18 -10.43
C ALA A 331 -10.42 5.89 -9.05
N VAL A 332 -10.16 6.75 -8.05
CA VAL A 332 -10.69 6.60 -6.68
C VAL A 332 -11.33 7.90 -6.23
N LYS A 333 -12.56 7.82 -5.73
CA LYS A 333 -13.31 8.97 -5.21
C LYS A 333 -13.73 8.73 -3.76
N ALA A 334 -13.90 9.81 -3.03
CA ALA A 334 -14.31 9.82 -1.63
C ALA A 334 -15.76 10.31 -1.46
N LEU A 335 -16.48 9.71 -0.52
CA LEU A 335 -17.74 10.23 -0.01
C LEU A 335 -17.42 11.23 1.12
N LYS A 336 -17.84 12.49 0.97
CA LYS A 336 -17.72 13.51 2.02
C LYS A 336 -19.02 13.60 2.81
N VAL A 337 -18.94 13.61 4.13
CA VAL A 337 -20.12 13.87 4.98
C VAL A 337 -20.46 15.35 4.92
N ALA A 338 -21.74 15.68 4.72
CA ALA A 338 -22.23 17.07 4.72
C ALA A 338 -21.92 17.79 6.05
N GLU A 339 -21.65 19.09 5.97
CA GLU A 339 -21.35 19.95 7.11
C GLU A 339 -22.58 20.24 7.97
#